data_87b0aec272a9b008a57b65031ee5b957
#
_entry.id   87b0aec272a9b008a57b65031ee5b957
#
_cell.length_a   1.000
_cell.length_b   1.000
_cell.length_c   1.000
_cell.angle_alpha   90.00
_cell.angle_beta   90.00
_cell.angle_gamma   90.00
#
_symmetry.space_group_name_H-M   'P 1'
#
loop_
_entity.id
_entity.type
_entity.pdbx_description
1 polymer ?
#
loop_
_entity_poly.entity_id
_entity_poly.type
_entity_poly.pdbx_seq_one_letter_code
_entity_poly.pdbx_strand_id
1 'polypeptide(L)'
;LLAGRLTISGQLSDGSSRSIAARSAIEVQSDDPRGIWLGSRRYRGRLQFLVRRGQVQVINHLGIETYLASVVGSEMPHHWPLAALKAQAVAARTYALRQRSRGGGWDVKATVASQVYRGVEAETASTRQAVADTRSLVLVHGGKLINAVFHSSSGGVTESSGMVWSRQLPYLVSVPDHDQHSPVHRWQERFGSQGLRQRLPETGGVSRVDVTSRSASGRVRQARLEGPRGSLVLTGRELRQRLELKSTLVTFEMV
;
A
#
# COMPACT_ATOMS: atom_id res chain seq x y z
N LEU A 1 -2.65 6.53 31.65
CA LEU A 1 -1.20 6.43 31.43
C LEU A 1 -0.47 7.03 32.62
N LEU A 2 -0.31 6.27 33.69
CA LEU A 2 0.58 6.60 34.79
C LEU A 2 2.02 6.50 34.29
N ALA A 3 2.67 7.66 34.19
CA ALA A 3 4.11 7.86 34.05
C ALA A 3 4.90 6.73 33.33
N GLY A 4 4.77 6.66 31.99
CA GLY A 4 5.87 6.17 31.16
C GLY A 4 6.32 4.71 31.30
N ARG A 5 5.54 3.82 31.90
CA ARG A 5 5.92 2.41 32.05
C ARG A 5 5.16 1.53 31.05
N LEU A 6 5.91 0.89 30.14
CA LEU A 6 5.41 -0.12 29.22
C LEU A 6 5.44 -1.48 29.91
N THR A 7 4.30 -2.20 29.93
CA THR A 7 4.24 -3.58 30.40
C THR A 7 3.76 -4.46 29.24
N ILE A 8 4.47 -5.54 28.99
CA ILE A 8 4.08 -6.57 28.03
C ILE A 8 3.90 -7.87 28.78
N SER A 9 2.77 -8.53 28.55
CA SER A 9 2.48 -9.86 29.08
C SER A 9 2.33 -10.83 27.91
N GLY A 10 2.86 -12.02 28.05
CA GLY A 10 2.80 -13.06 27.04
C GLY A 10 2.93 -14.45 27.62
N GLN A 11 2.54 -15.46 26.84
CA GLN A 11 2.70 -16.86 27.15
C GLN A 11 3.94 -17.40 26.43
N LEU A 12 4.77 -18.14 27.14
CA LEU A 12 5.93 -18.82 26.59
C LEU A 12 5.55 -20.17 25.97
N SER A 13 6.46 -20.77 25.22
CA SER A 13 6.26 -22.06 24.57
C SER A 13 6.04 -23.23 25.55
N ASP A 14 6.47 -23.09 26.81
CA ASP A 14 6.25 -24.06 27.90
C ASP A 14 4.88 -23.88 28.60
N GLY A 15 4.05 -22.94 28.11
CA GLY A 15 2.74 -22.63 28.69
C GLY A 15 2.79 -21.63 29.85
N SER A 16 3.97 -21.27 30.37
CA SER A 16 4.10 -20.29 31.45
C SER A 16 3.80 -18.86 30.93
N SER A 17 3.30 -18.02 31.83
CA SER A 17 3.05 -16.60 31.50
C SER A 17 4.14 -15.73 32.13
N ARG A 18 4.61 -14.74 31.36
CA ARG A 18 5.53 -13.72 31.85
C ARG A 18 5.03 -12.32 31.58
N SER A 19 5.34 -11.42 32.49
CA SER A 19 5.14 -9.98 32.33
C SER A 19 6.47 -9.25 32.51
N ILE A 20 6.79 -8.38 31.57
CA ILE A 20 8.00 -7.56 31.58
C ILE A 20 7.58 -6.09 31.55
N ALA A 21 8.20 -5.27 32.37
CA ALA A 21 7.92 -3.85 32.43
C ALA A 21 9.22 -3.04 32.23
N ALA A 22 9.15 -2.00 31.38
CA ALA A 22 10.26 -1.08 31.14
C ALA A 22 9.77 0.37 31.00
N ARG A 23 10.71 1.32 31.13
CA ARG A 23 10.40 2.76 31.02
C ARG A 23 10.35 3.27 29.57
N SER A 24 11.08 2.66 28.65
CA SER A 24 11.25 3.21 27.29
C SER A 24 10.98 2.21 26.16
N ALA A 25 11.54 1.01 26.25
CA ALA A 25 11.43 0.00 25.20
C ALA A 25 11.49 -1.40 25.77
N ILE A 26 10.81 -2.33 25.11
CA ILE A 26 10.93 -3.78 25.34
C ILE A 26 11.18 -4.44 24.00
N GLU A 27 12.12 -5.36 23.96
CA GLU A 27 12.37 -6.21 22.80
C GLU A 27 12.01 -7.66 23.12
N VAL A 28 11.33 -8.30 22.18
CA VAL A 28 10.96 -9.72 22.25
C VAL A 28 11.53 -10.40 21.02
N GLN A 29 12.29 -11.46 21.24
CA GLN A 29 12.87 -12.28 20.20
C GLN A 29 12.54 -13.74 20.49
N SER A 30 12.38 -14.55 19.44
CA SER A 30 12.21 -16.00 19.53
C SER A 30 13.00 -16.68 18.43
N ASP A 31 13.61 -17.80 18.76
CA ASP A 31 14.28 -18.70 17.81
C ASP A 31 13.29 -19.70 17.18
N ASP A 32 12.03 -19.69 17.61
CA ASP A 32 10.97 -20.51 17.01
C ASP A 32 10.71 -20.06 15.55
N PRO A 33 10.96 -20.94 14.56
CA PRO A 33 10.74 -20.62 13.16
C PRO A 33 9.27 -20.30 12.83
N ARG A 34 8.33 -20.65 13.70
CA ARG A 34 6.91 -20.30 13.59
C ARG A 34 6.64 -18.83 13.91
N GLY A 35 7.57 -18.13 14.59
CA GLY A 35 7.47 -16.71 14.93
C GLY A 35 6.78 -16.43 16.25
N ILE A 36 6.68 -15.15 16.58
CA ILE A 36 6.11 -14.60 17.82
C ILE A 36 4.66 -14.20 17.58
N TRP A 37 3.73 -14.66 18.39
CA TRP A 37 2.35 -14.19 18.38
C TRP A 37 2.23 -12.75 18.88
N LEU A 38 1.57 -11.90 18.10
CA LEU A 38 1.13 -10.58 18.50
C LEU A 38 -0.33 -10.39 18.06
N GLY A 39 -1.24 -10.49 19.02
CA GLY A 39 -2.67 -10.58 18.72
C GLY A 39 -2.98 -11.87 17.95
N SER A 40 -3.58 -11.74 16.78
CA SER A 40 -4.00 -12.84 15.91
C SER A 40 -2.98 -13.24 14.85
N ARG A 41 -1.78 -12.70 14.88
CA ARG A 41 -0.75 -12.92 13.84
C ARG A 41 0.59 -13.25 14.44
N ARG A 42 1.39 -13.99 13.66
CA ARG A 42 2.77 -14.32 14.01
C ARG A 42 3.75 -13.48 13.20
N TYR A 43 4.85 -13.13 13.83
CA TYR A 43 5.91 -12.32 13.25
C TYR A 43 7.26 -12.99 13.47
N ARG A 44 8.04 -13.15 12.39
CA ARG A 44 9.42 -13.62 12.47
C ARG A 44 10.34 -12.47 12.89
N GLY A 45 11.54 -12.81 13.35
CA GLY A 45 12.54 -11.84 13.78
C GLY A 45 12.27 -11.30 15.17
N ARG A 46 12.54 -10.03 15.39
CA ARG A 46 12.47 -9.36 16.67
C ARG A 46 11.37 -8.30 16.66
N LEU A 47 10.56 -8.27 17.71
CA LEU A 47 9.56 -7.24 17.94
C LEU A 47 10.08 -6.23 18.97
N GLN A 48 10.10 -4.97 18.62
CA GLN A 48 10.44 -3.86 19.49
C GLN A 48 9.18 -3.05 19.80
N PHE A 49 8.90 -2.89 21.08
CA PHE A 49 7.78 -2.12 21.60
C PHE A 49 8.32 -0.82 22.19
N LEU A 50 7.80 0.31 21.72
CA LEU A 50 8.20 1.65 22.12
C LEU A 50 6.98 2.46 22.56
N VAL A 51 7.15 3.31 23.57
CA VAL A 51 6.15 4.33 23.89
C VAL A 51 6.54 5.64 23.20
N ARG A 52 5.71 6.11 22.28
CA ARG A 52 5.88 7.39 21.61
C ARG A 52 4.58 8.20 21.69
N ARG A 53 4.66 9.41 22.22
CA ARG A 53 3.49 10.32 22.35
C ARG A 53 2.29 9.67 23.05
N GLY A 54 2.55 8.86 24.08
CA GLY A 54 1.50 8.15 24.82
C GLY A 54 0.89 6.93 24.13
N GLN A 55 1.38 6.53 22.97
CA GLN A 55 0.93 5.35 22.24
C GLN A 55 2.03 4.29 22.16
N VAL A 56 1.63 3.02 22.17
CA VAL A 56 2.55 1.91 21.92
C VAL A 56 2.76 1.77 20.43
N GLN A 57 4.01 1.89 20.01
CA GLN A 57 4.46 1.60 18.65
C GLN A 57 5.19 0.26 18.65
N VAL A 58 4.84 -0.62 17.71
CA VAL A 58 5.52 -1.89 17.50
C VAL A 58 6.31 -1.84 16.21
N ILE A 59 7.58 -2.21 16.27
CA ILE A 59 8.48 -2.30 15.12
C ILE A 59 8.96 -3.75 15.02
N ASN A 60 8.76 -4.35 13.85
CA ASN A 60 9.28 -5.69 13.56
C ASN A 60 10.62 -5.57 12.81
N HIS A 61 11.68 -6.10 13.42
CA HIS A 61 13.02 -6.14 12.84
C HIS A 61 13.28 -7.53 12.27
N LEU A 62 13.50 -7.60 10.96
CA LEU A 62 13.78 -8.86 10.27
C LEU A 62 14.56 -8.63 8.98
N GLY A 63 15.15 -9.70 8.45
CA GLY A 63 15.86 -9.66 7.17
C GLY A 63 14.90 -9.43 6.00
N ILE A 64 15.39 -8.75 4.96
CA ILE A 64 14.57 -8.37 3.79
C ILE A 64 13.92 -9.59 3.11
N GLU A 65 14.64 -10.69 2.96
CA GLU A 65 14.10 -11.89 2.30
C GLU A 65 12.98 -12.55 3.13
N THR A 66 13.09 -12.54 4.44
CA THR A 66 12.02 -13.01 5.34
C THR A 66 10.80 -12.09 5.29
N TYR A 67 11.01 -10.77 5.25
CA TYR A 67 9.96 -9.78 5.10
C TYR A 67 9.16 -9.97 3.81
N LEU A 68 9.85 -10.21 2.69
CA LEU A 68 9.24 -10.25 1.37
C LEU A 68 8.27 -11.43 1.18
N ALA A 69 8.50 -12.59 1.81
CA ALA A 69 7.59 -13.72 1.68
C ALA A 69 6.16 -13.37 2.13
N SER A 70 6.06 -12.60 3.23
CA SER A 70 4.79 -12.08 3.72
C SER A 70 4.23 -10.94 2.86
N VAL A 71 5.09 -10.02 2.39
CA VAL A 71 4.65 -8.91 1.53
C VAL A 71 4.05 -9.43 0.23
N VAL A 72 4.74 -10.33 -0.47
CA VAL A 72 4.24 -10.91 -1.73
C VAL A 72 2.87 -11.57 -1.53
N GLY A 73 2.69 -12.35 -0.46
CA GLY A 73 1.42 -13.00 -0.16
C GLY A 73 0.34 -12.06 0.39
N SER A 74 0.72 -10.85 0.84
CA SER A 74 -0.24 -9.82 1.27
C SER A 74 -0.71 -8.94 0.11
N GLU A 75 0.13 -8.76 -0.91
CA GLU A 75 -0.12 -7.86 -2.04
C GLU A 75 -0.70 -8.59 -3.25
N MET A 76 -0.47 -9.91 -3.37
CA MET A 76 -0.82 -10.68 -4.55
C MET A 76 -1.42 -12.05 -4.18
N PRO A 77 -2.45 -12.54 -4.89
CA PRO A 77 -2.98 -13.88 -4.69
C PRO A 77 -1.91 -14.96 -4.91
N HIS A 78 -1.69 -15.80 -3.92
CA HIS A 78 -0.61 -16.80 -3.89
C HIS A 78 -0.72 -17.89 -4.98
N HIS A 79 -1.91 -18.07 -5.56
CA HIS A 79 -2.19 -19.03 -6.65
C HIS A 79 -1.90 -18.46 -8.04
N TRP A 80 -1.50 -17.20 -8.15
CA TRP A 80 -1.10 -16.62 -9.43
C TRP A 80 0.20 -17.27 -9.95
N PRO A 81 0.50 -17.15 -11.27
CA PRO A 81 1.70 -17.73 -11.85
C PRO A 81 2.97 -17.32 -11.09
N LEU A 82 3.86 -18.27 -10.87
CA LEU A 82 5.10 -18.05 -10.13
C LEU A 82 5.94 -16.88 -10.70
N ALA A 83 5.89 -16.67 -12.02
CA ALA A 83 6.54 -15.54 -12.68
C ALA A 83 6.01 -14.18 -12.18
N ALA A 84 4.70 -14.06 -11.95
CA ALA A 84 4.09 -12.84 -11.39
C ALA A 84 4.52 -12.63 -9.93
N LEU A 85 4.53 -13.69 -9.11
CA LEU A 85 5.01 -13.61 -7.73
C LEU A 85 6.51 -13.24 -7.68
N LYS A 86 7.33 -13.74 -8.61
CA LYS A 86 8.74 -13.35 -8.75
C LYS A 86 8.91 -11.87 -9.11
N ALA A 87 8.13 -11.37 -10.06
CA ALA A 87 8.15 -9.96 -10.43
C ALA A 87 7.78 -9.07 -9.24
N GLN A 88 6.72 -9.45 -8.49
CA GLN A 88 6.32 -8.74 -7.27
C GLN A 88 7.42 -8.78 -6.20
N ALA A 89 8.11 -9.91 -6.02
CA ALA A 89 9.21 -10.02 -5.05
C ALA A 89 10.37 -9.05 -5.39
N VAL A 90 10.73 -8.94 -6.67
CA VAL A 90 11.78 -8.01 -7.14
C VAL A 90 11.36 -6.56 -6.96
N ALA A 91 10.12 -6.22 -7.32
CA ALA A 91 9.58 -4.87 -7.15
C ALA A 91 9.50 -4.47 -5.67
N ALA A 92 8.95 -5.34 -4.82
CA ALA A 92 8.80 -5.11 -3.39
C ALA A 92 10.16 -4.99 -2.68
N ARG A 93 11.14 -5.81 -3.06
CA ARG A 93 12.52 -5.72 -2.54
C ARG A 93 13.15 -4.39 -2.88
N THR A 94 13.04 -3.98 -4.14
CA THR A 94 13.58 -2.70 -4.62
C THR A 94 12.97 -1.53 -3.88
N TYR A 95 11.63 -1.54 -3.74
CA TYR A 95 10.91 -0.50 -3.00
C TYR A 95 11.35 -0.42 -1.54
N ALA A 96 11.36 -1.54 -0.81
CA ALA A 96 11.73 -1.57 0.60
C ALA A 96 13.17 -1.09 0.84
N LEU A 97 14.13 -1.57 0.03
CA LEU A 97 15.53 -1.16 0.13
C LEU A 97 15.73 0.33 -0.19
N ARG A 98 14.96 0.87 -1.16
CA ARG A 98 14.99 2.29 -1.48
C ARG A 98 14.43 3.15 -0.35
N GLN A 99 13.38 2.68 0.34
CA GLN A 99 12.74 3.39 1.46
C GLN A 99 13.53 3.30 2.76
N ARG A 100 14.57 2.45 2.80
CA ARG A 100 15.37 2.24 4.00
C ARG A 100 15.84 3.56 4.59
N SER A 101 15.41 3.81 5.83
CA SER A 101 15.71 5.05 6.53
C SER A 101 17.10 5.02 7.16
N ARG A 102 17.84 6.10 6.98
CA ARG A 102 19.10 6.33 7.68
C ARG A 102 18.82 7.16 8.94
N GLY A 103 18.47 6.49 10.03
CA GLY A 103 18.22 7.15 11.32
C GLY A 103 16.75 7.43 11.64
N GLY A 104 15.81 6.92 10.84
CA GLY A 104 14.39 6.89 11.18
C GLY A 104 14.05 5.76 12.14
N GLY A 105 12.88 5.82 12.76
CA GLY A 105 12.41 4.78 13.68
C GLY A 105 12.03 3.46 13.00
N TRP A 106 11.74 3.49 11.70
CA TRP A 106 11.39 2.33 10.86
C TRP A 106 11.67 2.63 9.39
N ASP A 107 11.82 1.60 8.56
CA ASP A 107 12.09 1.72 7.12
C ASP A 107 10.79 1.85 6.30
N VAL A 108 9.80 0.99 6.58
CA VAL A 108 8.51 0.92 5.87
C VAL A 108 7.35 0.73 6.85
N LYS A 109 6.16 1.19 6.47
CA LYS A 109 4.92 0.92 7.20
C LYS A 109 4.32 -0.41 6.72
N ALA A 110 3.69 -1.15 7.64
CA ALA A 110 3.03 -2.43 7.36
C ALA A 110 1.62 -2.29 6.72
N THR A 111 1.37 -1.19 6.02
CA THR A 111 0.06 -0.85 5.43
C THR A 111 0.20 -0.40 3.98
N VAL A 112 -0.91 -0.17 3.30
CA VAL A 112 -0.96 0.40 1.93
C VAL A 112 -0.22 1.73 1.77
N ALA A 113 0.16 2.39 2.86
CA ALA A 113 1.00 3.59 2.81
C ALA A 113 2.47 3.30 2.44
N SER A 114 2.90 2.04 2.52
CA SER A 114 4.17 1.52 2.01
C SER A 114 3.93 0.18 1.32
N GLN A 115 3.92 -0.93 2.06
CA GLN A 115 3.66 -2.29 1.58
C GLN A 115 2.89 -3.05 2.66
N VAL A 116 1.82 -3.76 2.27
CA VAL A 116 1.06 -4.55 3.24
C VAL A 116 1.91 -5.70 3.75
N TYR A 117 2.04 -5.79 5.08
CA TYR A 117 2.79 -6.85 5.76
C TYR A 117 1.92 -7.45 6.86
N ARG A 118 1.59 -8.73 6.74
CA ARG A 118 0.65 -9.43 7.62
C ARG A 118 1.28 -10.54 8.46
N GLY A 119 2.62 -10.61 8.48
CA GLY A 119 3.33 -11.64 9.23
C GLY A 119 3.30 -13.01 8.55
N VAL A 120 3.51 -14.05 9.33
CA VAL A 120 3.68 -15.44 8.85
C VAL A 120 2.43 -15.98 8.14
N GLU A 121 1.25 -15.55 8.55
CA GLU A 121 -0.04 -16.00 7.99
C GLU A 121 -0.21 -15.68 6.50
N ALA A 122 0.53 -14.71 5.98
CA ALA A 122 0.52 -14.38 4.55
C ALA A 122 1.57 -15.16 3.74
N GLU A 123 2.49 -15.86 4.40
CA GLU A 123 3.51 -16.66 3.71
C GLU A 123 2.93 -17.97 3.19
N THR A 124 3.24 -18.31 1.95
CA THR A 124 2.92 -19.61 1.34
C THR A 124 4.16 -20.26 0.74
N ALA A 125 4.07 -21.52 0.33
CA ALA A 125 5.17 -22.17 -0.37
C ALA A 125 5.55 -21.43 -1.65
N SER A 126 4.56 -20.98 -2.44
CA SER A 126 4.79 -20.24 -3.70
C SER A 126 5.41 -18.87 -3.48
N THR A 127 5.00 -18.13 -2.43
CA THR A 127 5.59 -16.81 -2.15
C THR A 127 7.02 -16.94 -1.64
N ARG A 128 7.31 -17.93 -0.79
CA ARG A 128 8.69 -18.23 -0.36
C ARG A 128 9.59 -18.67 -1.53
N GLN A 129 9.07 -19.51 -2.43
CA GLN A 129 9.77 -19.91 -3.65
C GLN A 129 10.09 -18.71 -4.54
N ALA A 130 9.10 -17.82 -4.79
CA ALA A 130 9.29 -16.63 -5.61
C ALA A 130 10.40 -15.71 -5.05
N VAL A 131 10.43 -15.53 -3.73
CA VAL A 131 11.45 -14.71 -3.04
C VAL A 131 12.82 -15.39 -3.13
N ALA A 132 12.90 -16.70 -2.90
CA ALA A 132 14.16 -17.47 -2.97
C ALA A 132 14.76 -17.43 -4.38
N ASP A 133 13.95 -17.68 -5.41
CA ASP A 133 14.37 -17.70 -6.82
C ASP A 133 14.83 -16.32 -7.33
N THR A 134 14.41 -15.26 -6.67
CA THR A 134 14.77 -13.87 -7.03
C THR A 134 15.66 -13.21 -5.99
N ARG A 135 16.29 -14.00 -5.13
CA ARG A 135 17.12 -13.49 -4.04
C ARG A 135 18.13 -12.46 -4.55
N SER A 136 18.23 -11.34 -3.84
CA SER A 136 19.13 -10.22 -4.14
C SER A 136 18.89 -9.49 -5.48
N LEU A 137 17.92 -9.89 -6.29
CA LEU A 137 17.56 -9.17 -7.51
C LEU A 137 16.82 -7.89 -7.18
N VAL A 138 17.26 -6.78 -7.77
CA VAL A 138 16.67 -5.44 -7.62
C VAL A 138 16.61 -4.70 -8.96
N LEU A 139 15.74 -3.72 -9.05
CA LEU A 139 15.60 -2.85 -10.23
C LEU A 139 16.42 -1.58 -10.02
N VAL A 140 17.25 -1.24 -11.00
CA VAL A 140 18.12 -0.06 -10.97
C VAL A 140 17.97 0.78 -12.23
N HIS A 141 18.21 2.08 -12.09
CA HIS A 141 18.35 3.04 -13.19
C HIS A 141 19.50 3.98 -12.87
N GLY A 142 20.45 4.12 -13.78
CA GLY A 142 21.66 4.92 -13.56
C GLY A 142 22.43 4.50 -12.29
N GLY A 143 22.55 3.20 -12.03
CA GLY A 143 23.27 2.65 -10.86
C GLY A 143 22.56 2.84 -9.51
N LYS A 144 21.33 3.37 -9.48
CA LYS A 144 20.56 3.61 -8.24
C LYS A 144 19.26 2.81 -8.23
N LEU A 145 18.84 2.36 -7.05
CA LEU A 145 17.53 1.70 -6.89
C LEU A 145 16.41 2.59 -7.40
N ILE A 146 15.52 2.05 -8.24
CA ILE A 146 14.35 2.78 -8.73
C ILE A 146 13.29 2.90 -7.64
N ASN A 147 12.34 3.83 -7.82
CA ASN A 147 11.11 3.87 -7.03
C ASN A 147 10.12 2.85 -7.61
N ALA A 148 10.26 1.59 -7.21
CA ALA A 148 9.50 0.46 -7.74
C ALA A 148 8.08 0.42 -7.14
N VAL A 149 7.27 1.43 -7.43
CA VAL A 149 5.86 1.48 -7.03
C VAL A 149 5.05 0.48 -7.86
N PHE A 150 4.00 -0.06 -7.26
CA PHE A 150 3.09 -1.00 -7.91
C PHE A 150 1.63 -0.73 -7.52
N HIS A 151 0.71 -1.28 -8.27
CA HIS A 151 -0.75 -1.16 -8.08
C HIS A 151 -1.45 -2.41 -8.60
N SER A 152 -2.72 -2.59 -8.28
CA SER A 152 -3.47 -3.81 -8.63
C SER A 152 -3.95 -3.86 -10.08
N SER A 153 -4.31 -2.73 -10.69
CA SER A 153 -4.83 -2.67 -12.06
C SER A 153 -4.68 -1.27 -12.62
N SER A 154 -4.30 -1.17 -13.89
CA SER A 154 -4.12 0.11 -14.60
C SER A 154 -5.32 0.48 -15.48
N GLY A 155 -6.17 -0.50 -15.84
CA GLY A 155 -7.22 -0.33 -16.84
C GLY A 155 -6.68 -0.38 -18.28
N GLY A 156 -5.58 -1.10 -18.52
CA GLY A 156 -4.96 -1.31 -19.84
C GLY A 156 -3.79 -0.41 -20.18
N VAL A 157 -3.55 0.65 -19.39
CA VAL A 157 -2.41 1.56 -19.59
C VAL A 157 -1.99 2.20 -18.28
N THR A 158 -0.69 2.19 -17.99
CA THR A 158 -0.15 2.84 -16.79
C THR A 158 -0.12 4.36 -16.93
N GLU A 159 0.11 5.08 -15.84
CA GLU A 159 0.24 6.54 -15.88
C GLU A 159 1.70 6.95 -15.65
N SER A 160 2.14 7.99 -16.33
CA SER A 160 3.44 8.59 -16.10
C SER A 160 3.54 9.23 -14.72
N SER A 161 4.68 9.06 -14.05
CA SER A 161 4.86 9.52 -12.67
C SER A 161 4.64 11.02 -12.48
N GLY A 162 4.98 11.85 -13.46
CA GLY A 162 4.74 13.30 -13.41
C GLY A 162 3.27 13.70 -13.46
N MET A 163 2.38 12.78 -13.88
CA MET A 163 0.93 13.00 -13.85
C MET A 163 0.30 12.59 -12.52
N VAL A 164 0.97 11.71 -11.75
CA VAL A 164 0.51 11.22 -10.45
C VAL A 164 1.14 12.00 -9.29
N TRP A 165 2.43 12.30 -9.43
CA TRP A 165 3.25 13.04 -8.46
C TRP A 165 3.84 14.29 -9.09
N SER A 166 4.52 15.10 -8.30
CA SER A 166 5.13 16.36 -8.75
C SER A 166 6.35 16.20 -9.68
N ARG A 167 6.93 14.96 -9.76
CA ARG A 167 8.17 14.71 -10.49
C ARG A 167 8.02 13.59 -11.50
N GLN A 168 8.41 13.85 -12.76
CA GLN A 168 8.59 12.80 -13.75
C GLN A 168 9.89 12.03 -13.49
N LEU A 169 9.78 10.72 -13.32
CA LEU A 169 10.90 9.81 -13.23
C LEU A 169 11.08 9.13 -14.60
N PRO A 170 12.32 9.04 -15.12
CA PRO A 170 12.57 8.57 -16.49
C PRO A 170 12.16 7.11 -16.75
N TYR A 171 12.06 6.32 -15.69
CA TYR A 171 11.70 4.91 -15.73
C TYR A 171 10.24 4.62 -15.32
N LEU A 172 9.46 5.62 -14.91
CA LEU A 172 8.02 5.51 -14.62
C LEU A 172 7.23 6.32 -15.64
N VAL A 173 7.19 5.81 -16.86
CA VAL A 173 6.43 6.35 -17.98
C VAL A 173 5.17 5.54 -18.23
N SER A 174 4.22 6.12 -18.95
CA SER A 174 3.02 5.40 -19.39
C SER A 174 3.39 4.29 -20.37
N VAL A 175 2.92 3.08 -20.12
CA VAL A 175 3.10 1.91 -20.98
C VAL A 175 1.79 1.12 -21.06
N PRO A 176 1.53 0.39 -22.18
CA PRO A 176 0.45 -0.59 -22.23
C PRO A 176 0.59 -1.62 -21.11
N ASP A 177 -0.53 -2.08 -20.59
CA ASP A 177 -0.59 -3.07 -19.52
C ASP A 177 -1.62 -4.15 -19.88
N HIS A 178 -1.34 -5.38 -19.45
CA HIS A 178 -2.11 -6.57 -19.78
C HIS A 178 -2.99 -7.00 -18.60
N ASP A 179 -3.71 -6.07 -17.99
CA ASP A 179 -4.56 -6.30 -16.82
C ASP A 179 -6.05 -6.58 -17.15
N GLN A 180 -6.38 -6.94 -18.41
CA GLN A 180 -7.75 -7.20 -18.87
C GLN A 180 -8.48 -8.32 -18.11
N HIS A 181 -7.74 -9.21 -17.45
CA HIS A 181 -8.28 -10.27 -16.60
C HIS A 181 -8.46 -9.84 -15.13
N SER A 182 -8.05 -8.63 -14.77
CA SER A 182 -8.27 -8.10 -13.44
C SER A 182 -9.76 -7.87 -13.19
N PRO A 183 -10.32 -8.28 -12.04
CA PRO A 183 -11.73 -8.05 -11.71
C PRO A 183 -12.08 -6.57 -11.58
N VAL A 184 -11.08 -5.70 -11.51
CA VAL A 184 -11.23 -4.24 -11.42
C VAL A 184 -10.73 -3.50 -12.67
N HIS A 185 -10.41 -4.23 -13.74
CA HIS A 185 -10.05 -3.64 -15.03
C HIS A 185 -11.13 -2.71 -15.56
N ARG A 186 -12.39 -3.14 -15.46
CA ARG A 186 -13.59 -2.32 -15.69
C ARG A 186 -14.39 -2.24 -14.41
N TRP A 187 -14.93 -1.07 -14.12
CA TRP A 187 -15.73 -0.82 -12.93
C TRP A 187 -16.78 0.25 -13.22
N GLN A 188 -17.85 0.23 -12.46
CA GLN A 188 -18.91 1.20 -12.52
C GLN A 188 -19.32 1.59 -11.09
N GLU A 189 -19.60 2.86 -10.89
CA GLU A 189 -20.18 3.39 -9.65
C GLU A 189 -21.39 4.25 -9.99
N ARG A 190 -22.43 4.16 -9.18
CA ARG A 190 -23.64 4.94 -9.33
C ARG A 190 -23.84 5.84 -8.14
N PHE A 191 -24.20 7.08 -8.40
CA PHE A 191 -24.39 8.09 -7.38
C PHE A 191 -25.83 8.62 -7.44
N GLY A 192 -26.57 8.48 -6.35
CA GLY A 192 -27.85 9.15 -6.20
C GLY A 192 -27.67 10.63 -5.88
N SER A 193 -28.69 11.44 -6.16
CA SER A 193 -28.66 12.89 -5.99
C SER A 193 -28.33 13.35 -4.54
N GLN A 194 -28.78 12.61 -3.53
CA GLN A 194 -28.45 12.89 -2.13
C GLN A 194 -26.97 12.69 -1.83
N GLY A 195 -26.38 11.57 -2.31
CA GLY A 195 -24.95 11.29 -2.14
C GLY A 195 -24.07 12.32 -2.84
N LEU A 196 -24.47 12.78 -4.03
CA LEU A 196 -23.75 13.85 -4.73
C LEU A 196 -23.82 15.18 -3.98
N ARG A 197 -24.98 15.55 -3.41
CA ARG A 197 -25.10 16.77 -2.58
C ARG A 197 -24.20 16.74 -1.34
N GLN A 198 -24.04 15.58 -0.71
CA GLN A 198 -23.15 15.41 0.45
C GLN A 198 -21.66 15.50 0.07
N ARG A 199 -21.27 14.92 -1.06
CA ARG A 199 -19.88 14.88 -1.53
C ARG A 199 -19.44 16.18 -2.20
N LEU A 200 -20.39 16.94 -2.75
CA LEU A 200 -20.19 18.17 -3.52
C LEU A 200 -21.18 19.25 -3.04
N PRO A 201 -21.07 19.71 -1.77
CA PRO A 201 -21.99 20.68 -1.20
C PRO A 201 -21.89 22.05 -1.86
N GLU A 202 -20.74 22.38 -2.46
CA GLU A 202 -20.49 23.66 -3.14
C GLU A 202 -21.42 23.83 -4.35
N THR A 203 -21.65 22.78 -5.12
CA THR A 203 -22.55 22.79 -6.30
C THR A 203 -23.97 22.38 -5.95
N GLY A 204 -24.21 21.87 -4.74
CA GLY A 204 -25.53 21.37 -4.33
C GLY A 204 -25.95 20.08 -5.05
N GLY A 205 -25.01 19.31 -5.52
CA GLY A 205 -25.17 18.11 -6.35
C GLY A 205 -24.49 18.26 -7.72
N VAL A 206 -24.82 17.41 -8.68
CA VAL A 206 -24.26 17.43 -10.02
C VAL A 206 -25.37 17.26 -11.05
N SER A 207 -25.46 18.22 -11.97
CA SER A 207 -26.33 18.18 -13.16
C SER A 207 -25.52 17.97 -14.45
N ARG A 208 -24.22 18.27 -14.41
CA ARG A 208 -23.31 18.10 -15.56
C ARG A 208 -21.87 17.88 -15.09
N VAL A 209 -21.13 17.04 -15.82
CA VAL A 209 -19.71 16.83 -15.66
C VAL A 209 -19.02 17.02 -17.01
N ASP A 210 -18.18 18.04 -17.10
CA ASP A 210 -17.33 18.31 -18.27
C ASP A 210 -15.88 17.98 -17.93
N VAL A 211 -15.32 16.96 -18.57
CA VAL A 211 -13.89 16.65 -18.44
C VAL A 211 -13.11 17.62 -19.33
N THR A 212 -12.47 18.62 -18.70
CA THR A 212 -11.77 19.71 -19.41
C THR A 212 -10.36 19.33 -19.84
N SER A 213 -9.72 18.36 -19.17
CA SER A 213 -8.43 17.85 -19.63
C SER A 213 -8.18 16.40 -19.18
N ARG A 214 -7.43 15.67 -20.03
CA ARG A 214 -6.97 14.31 -19.78
C ARG A 214 -5.45 14.21 -19.95
N SER A 215 -4.83 13.21 -19.29
CA SER A 215 -3.45 12.82 -19.58
C SER A 215 -3.37 12.00 -20.86
N ALA A 216 -2.13 11.72 -21.32
CA ALA A 216 -1.90 10.86 -22.48
C ALA A 216 -2.45 9.43 -22.29
N SER A 217 -2.55 8.96 -21.04
CA SER A 217 -3.16 7.66 -20.71
C SER A 217 -4.70 7.71 -20.62
N GLY A 218 -5.34 8.84 -20.95
CA GLY A 218 -6.79 9.03 -20.92
C GLY A 218 -7.38 9.37 -19.54
N ARG A 219 -6.56 9.49 -18.51
CA ARG A 219 -7.02 9.80 -17.14
C ARG A 219 -7.43 11.26 -17.01
N VAL A 220 -8.51 11.50 -16.27
CA VAL A 220 -8.98 12.87 -15.96
C VAL A 220 -7.91 13.63 -15.18
N ARG A 221 -7.47 14.75 -15.73
CA ARG A 221 -6.62 15.72 -15.04
C ARG A 221 -7.43 16.82 -14.39
N GLN A 222 -8.47 17.27 -15.07
CA GLN A 222 -9.37 18.31 -14.59
C GLN A 222 -10.78 18.07 -15.12
N ALA A 223 -11.77 18.33 -14.29
CA ALA A 223 -13.17 18.33 -14.66
C ALA A 223 -13.89 19.53 -14.02
N ARG A 224 -14.88 20.08 -14.74
CA ARG A 224 -15.85 21.04 -14.24
C ARG A 224 -17.14 20.29 -13.92
N LEU A 225 -17.65 20.49 -12.72
CA LEU A 225 -18.93 19.98 -12.26
C LEU A 225 -19.88 21.14 -12.11
N GLU A 226 -21.07 20.99 -12.64
CA GLU A 226 -22.14 21.99 -12.55
C GLU A 226 -23.29 21.41 -11.74
N GLY A 227 -23.93 22.21 -10.93
CA GLY A 227 -25.08 21.86 -10.12
C GLY A 227 -25.95 23.07 -9.79
N PRO A 228 -27.04 22.87 -9.05
CA PRO A 228 -28.02 23.94 -8.75
C PRO A 228 -27.46 25.17 -8.07
N ARG A 229 -26.34 25.06 -7.37
CA ARG A 229 -25.69 26.16 -6.62
C ARG A 229 -24.51 26.79 -7.33
N GLY A 230 -24.14 26.32 -8.52
CA GLY A 230 -23.02 26.85 -9.28
C GLY A 230 -22.10 25.77 -9.85
N SER A 231 -20.88 26.13 -10.17
CA SER A 231 -19.88 25.23 -10.75
C SER A 231 -18.64 25.11 -9.88
N LEU A 232 -17.98 23.94 -9.95
CA LEU A 232 -16.77 23.62 -9.24
C LEU A 232 -15.78 22.98 -10.21
N VAL A 233 -14.52 23.42 -10.22
CA VAL A 233 -13.44 22.80 -11.00
C VAL A 233 -12.59 21.99 -10.03
N LEU A 234 -12.42 20.69 -10.34
CA LEU A 234 -11.62 19.76 -9.56
C LEU A 234 -10.51 19.15 -10.40
N THR A 235 -9.36 18.93 -9.77
CA THR A 235 -8.35 18.02 -10.34
C THR A 235 -8.88 16.59 -10.35
N GLY A 236 -8.34 15.74 -11.24
CA GLY A 236 -8.71 14.32 -11.25
C GLY A 236 -8.49 13.62 -9.90
N ARG A 237 -7.46 14.04 -9.15
CA ARG A 237 -7.17 13.54 -7.80
C ARG A 237 -8.28 13.93 -6.80
N GLU A 238 -8.68 15.19 -6.77
CA GLU A 238 -9.75 15.67 -5.89
C GLU A 238 -11.08 15.02 -6.25
N LEU A 239 -11.38 14.93 -7.55
CA LEU A 239 -12.57 14.25 -8.05
C LEU A 239 -12.61 12.78 -7.58
N ARG A 240 -11.50 12.05 -7.75
CA ARG A 240 -11.38 10.67 -7.27
C ARG A 240 -11.58 10.55 -5.77
N GLN A 241 -11.01 11.46 -4.98
CA GLN A 241 -11.13 11.44 -3.52
C GLN A 241 -12.55 11.74 -3.05
N ARG A 242 -13.18 12.78 -3.60
CA ARG A 242 -14.53 13.20 -3.20
C ARG A 242 -15.61 12.19 -3.58
N LEU A 243 -15.48 11.61 -4.78
CA LEU A 243 -16.42 10.61 -5.28
C LEU A 243 -16.02 9.16 -4.90
N GLU A 244 -14.87 8.97 -4.24
CA GLU A 244 -14.33 7.64 -3.86
C GLU A 244 -14.15 6.69 -5.07
N LEU A 245 -13.78 7.26 -6.22
CA LEU A 245 -13.59 6.48 -7.44
C LEU A 245 -12.37 5.55 -7.34
N LYS A 246 -12.45 4.40 -7.97
CA LYS A 246 -11.33 3.44 -8.03
C LYS A 246 -10.15 4.00 -8.83
N SER A 247 -10.41 4.81 -9.86
CA SER A 247 -9.40 5.38 -10.74
C SER A 247 -9.84 6.76 -11.24
N THR A 248 -8.89 7.53 -11.78
CA THR A 248 -9.15 8.71 -12.61
C THR A 248 -9.33 8.38 -14.09
N LEU A 249 -9.14 7.11 -14.50
CA LEU A 249 -9.51 6.62 -15.82
C LEU A 249 -11.02 6.30 -15.78
N VAL A 250 -11.82 7.31 -16.10
CA VAL A 250 -13.27 7.27 -15.93
C VAL A 250 -13.97 8.14 -16.99
N THR A 251 -15.18 7.73 -17.37
CA THR A 251 -16.17 8.51 -18.10
C THR A 251 -17.40 8.71 -17.21
N PHE A 252 -18.17 9.75 -17.49
CA PHE A 252 -19.38 10.08 -16.73
C PHE A 252 -20.58 10.06 -17.67
N GLU A 253 -21.64 9.43 -17.21
CA GLU A 253 -22.94 9.39 -17.87
C GLU A 253 -23.99 9.88 -16.88
N MET A 254 -24.85 10.76 -17.32
CA MET A 254 -26.02 11.23 -16.56
C MET A 254 -27.21 10.37 -16.95
N VAL A 255 -27.89 9.81 -15.95
CA VAL A 255 -29.04 8.92 -16.10
C VAL A 255 -30.27 9.57 -15.46
#